data_c3a520730055e9b17b4fadb573e3043d
#
_entry.id   c3a520730055e9b17b4fadb573e3043d
#
_cell.length_a   1.000
_cell.length_b   1.000
_cell.length_c   1.000
_cell.angle_alpha   90.00
_cell.angle_beta   90.00
_cell.angle_gamma   90.00
#
_symmetry.space_group_name_H-M   'P 1'
#
loop_
_entity.id
_entity.type
_entity.pdbx_description
1 polymer ?
#
loop_
_entity_poly.entity_id
_entity_poly.type
_entity_poly.pdbx_seq_one_letter_code
_entity_poly.pdbx_strand_id
1 'polypeptide(L)'
;MTKLSVNINKIATLRNSRGGNNPDVIKAAVDAGRFGADGVTVHPRPDERHIRYADVYAIRKAISNEFNIEGNCREQKFVDLVLQVKPDQVTLVPDDPGQITSNHGWDTIRYADYLKEMIPVFKKAGIRVSIFVDPVEKMVEGASLTG
;
A
#
# COMPACT_ATOMS: atom_id res chain seq x y z
N MET A 1 8.52 -20.51 -1.53
CA MET A 1 7.33 -20.58 -2.43
C MET A 1 6.81 -19.16 -2.61
N THR A 2 6.51 -18.75 -3.85
CA THR A 2 5.96 -17.43 -4.18
C THR A 2 4.54 -17.34 -3.65
N LYS A 3 4.19 -16.20 -3.03
CA LYS A 3 2.85 -15.90 -2.52
C LYS A 3 2.12 -14.92 -3.43
N LEU A 4 0.79 -15.05 -3.49
CA LEU A 4 -0.08 -14.19 -4.28
C LEU A 4 -0.74 -13.15 -3.38
N SER A 5 -0.47 -11.86 -3.60
CA SER A 5 -1.27 -10.77 -3.05
C SER A 5 -2.12 -10.13 -4.14
N VAL A 6 -3.42 -10.01 -3.91
CA VAL A 6 -4.39 -9.48 -4.89
C VAL A 6 -4.63 -8.00 -4.63
N ASN A 7 -4.30 -7.15 -5.61
CA ASN A 7 -4.63 -5.72 -5.56
C ASN A 7 -6.09 -5.49 -5.98
N ILE A 8 -6.89 -4.90 -5.09
CA ILE A 8 -8.32 -4.66 -5.28
C ILE A 8 -8.68 -3.19 -5.58
N ASN A 9 -7.71 -2.34 -5.89
CA ASN A 9 -7.95 -0.92 -6.17
C ASN A 9 -8.98 -0.71 -7.31
N LYS A 10 -8.94 -1.53 -8.35
CA LYS A 10 -9.86 -1.41 -9.49
C LYS A 10 -11.31 -1.76 -9.13
N ILE A 11 -11.53 -2.65 -8.18
CA ILE A 11 -12.85 -2.94 -7.62
C ILE A 11 -13.42 -1.67 -6.96
N ALA A 12 -12.60 -0.98 -6.16
CA ALA A 12 -12.98 0.28 -5.53
C ALA A 12 -13.21 1.42 -6.54
N THR A 13 -12.40 1.49 -7.61
CA THR A 13 -12.62 2.44 -8.70
C THR A 13 -14.00 2.24 -9.34
N LEU A 14 -14.37 1.00 -9.62
CA LEU A 14 -15.66 0.66 -10.21
C LEU A 14 -16.82 1.01 -9.25
N ARG A 15 -16.69 0.71 -7.95
CA ARG A 15 -17.66 1.13 -6.94
C ARG A 15 -17.85 2.65 -6.94
N ASN A 16 -16.74 3.40 -6.93
CA ASN A 16 -16.80 4.86 -6.85
C ASN A 16 -17.46 5.50 -8.09
N SER A 17 -17.23 4.92 -9.29
CA SER A 17 -17.82 5.42 -10.52
C SER A 17 -19.35 5.27 -10.58
N ARG A 18 -19.92 4.39 -9.77
CA ARG A 18 -21.37 4.12 -9.73
C ARG A 18 -22.09 4.79 -8.55
N GLY A 19 -21.35 5.42 -7.64
CA GLY A 19 -21.93 6.21 -6.55
C GLY A 19 -22.61 5.42 -5.42
N GLY A 20 -22.38 4.09 -5.35
CA GLY A 20 -22.94 3.23 -4.31
C GLY A 20 -21.89 2.42 -3.57
N ASN A 21 -22.27 1.23 -3.10
CA ASN A 21 -21.36 0.25 -2.49
C ASN A 21 -21.28 -1.05 -3.32
N ASN A 22 -21.53 -0.98 -4.62
CA ASN A 22 -21.43 -2.12 -5.52
C ASN A 22 -20.50 -1.80 -6.69
N PRO A 23 -19.45 -2.64 -6.93
CA PRO A 23 -19.09 -3.86 -6.18
C PRO A 23 -18.64 -3.57 -4.75
N ASP A 24 -18.92 -4.50 -3.82
CA ASP A 24 -18.51 -4.43 -2.42
C ASP A 24 -17.01 -4.74 -2.28
N VAL A 25 -16.24 -3.74 -1.87
CA VAL A 25 -14.77 -3.82 -1.76
C VAL A 25 -14.33 -4.74 -0.63
N ILE A 26 -15.06 -4.74 0.48
CA ILE A 26 -14.78 -5.61 1.64
C ILE A 26 -15.04 -7.06 1.27
N LYS A 27 -16.17 -7.33 0.63
CA LYS A 27 -16.48 -8.67 0.10
C LYS A 27 -15.41 -9.14 -0.88
N ALA A 28 -14.96 -8.28 -1.79
CA ALA A 28 -13.89 -8.61 -2.74
C ALA A 28 -12.58 -9.00 -2.04
N ALA A 29 -12.20 -8.29 -0.95
CA ALA A 29 -11.04 -8.64 -0.16
C ALA A 29 -11.17 -10.03 0.50
N VAL A 30 -12.32 -10.32 1.10
CA VAL A 30 -12.62 -11.62 1.71
C VAL A 30 -12.63 -12.74 0.66
N ASP A 31 -13.28 -12.51 -0.47
CA ASP A 31 -13.39 -13.49 -1.55
C ASP A 31 -12.02 -13.81 -2.18
N ALA A 32 -11.11 -12.82 -2.30
CA ALA A 32 -9.76 -13.06 -2.75
C ALA A 32 -9.04 -14.12 -1.88
N GLY A 33 -9.14 -14.00 -0.56
CA GLY A 33 -8.59 -15.00 0.36
C GLY A 33 -9.28 -16.36 0.25
N ARG A 34 -10.61 -16.38 0.12
CA ARG A 34 -11.37 -17.63 -0.09
C ARG A 34 -11.00 -18.36 -1.38
N PHE A 35 -10.58 -17.63 -2.41
CA PHE A 35 -10.12 -18.17 -3.68
C PHE A 35 -8.63 -18.50 -3.72
N GLY A 36 -7.94 -18.39 -2.57
CA GLY A 36 -6.57 -18.86 -2.42
C GLY A 36 -5.49 -17.78 -2.48
N ALA A 37 -5.86 -16.48 -2.43
CA ALA A 37 -4.87 -15.44 -2.28
C ALA A 37 -4.22 -15.49 -0.89
N ASP A 38 -2.89 -15.37 -0.83
CA ASP A 38 -2.14 -15.29 0.42
C ASP A 38 -2.31 -13.90 1.09
N GLY A 39 -2.62 -12.87 0.30
CA GLY A 39 -2.78 -11.52 0.79
C GLY A 39 -3.66 -10.63 -0.08
N VAL A 40 -3.95 -9.44 0.45
CA VAL A 40 -4.68 -8.37 -0.23
C VAL A 40 -3.85 -7.09 -0.19
N THR A 41 -3.77 -6.40 -1.32
CA THR A 41 -3.09 -5.11 -1.45
C THR A 41 -4.07 -4.00 -1.78
N VAL A 42 -3.93 -2.87 -1.09
CA VAL A 42 -4.73 -1.66 -1.32
C VAL A 42 -3.86 -0.41 -1.34
N HIS A 43 -4.29 0.61 -2.11
CA HIS A 43 -3.64 1.90 -2.17
C HIS A 43 -4.64 3.04 -1.89
N PRO A 44 -4.82 3.44 -0.63
CA PRO A 44 -5.67 4.59 -0.27
C PRO A 44 -4.95 5.90 -0.63
N ARG A 45 -5.20 6.41 -1.82
CA ARG A 45 -4.63 7.70 -2.26
C ARG A 45 -5.27 8.86 -1.50
N PRO A 46 -4.59 10.04 -1.39
CA PRO A 46 -5.13 11.20 -0.66
C PRO A 46 -6.49 11.68 -1.17
N ASP A 47 -6.78 11.52 -2.46
CA ASP A 47 -8.05 11.90 -3.10
C ASP A 47 -9.14 10.81 -3.04
N GLU A 48 -8.84 9.65 -2.47
CA GLU A 48 -9.76 8.52 -2.31
C GLU A 48 -10.46 8.07 -3.62
N ARG A 49 -9.80 8.29 -4.78
CA ARG A 49 -10.36 7.96 -6.12
C ARG A 49 -10.70 6.46 -6.29
N HIS A 50 -10.13 5.60 -5.47
CA HIS A 50 -10.44 4.17 -5.42
C HIS A 50 -10.65 3.70 -3.98
N ILE A 51 -9.65 3.14 -3.30
CA ILE A 51 -9.75 2.76 -1.88
C ILE A 51 -9.90 4.02 -1.04
N ARG A 52 -10.92 4.05 -0.18
CA ARG A 52 -11.13 5.10 0.81
C ARG A 52 -10.41 4.74 2.11
N TYR A 53 -10.06 5.71 2.92
CA TYR A 53 -9.46 5.44 4.24
C TYR A 53 -10.37 4.56 5.11
N ALA A 54 -11.68 4.77 5.05
CA ALA A 54 -12.67 3.94 5.75
C ALA A 54 -12.65 2.47 5.31
N ASP A 55 -12.39 2.21 4.02
CA ASP A 55 -12.28 0.83 3.50
C ASP A 55 -11.11 0.09 4.14
N VAL A 56 -9.98 0.78 4.36
CA VAL A 56 -8.77 0.17 4.92
C VAL A 56 -9.04 -0.41 6.31
N TYR A 57 -9.71 0.36 7.18
CA TYR A 57 -10.11 -0.10 8.50
C TYR A 57 -11.09 -1.28 8.44
N ALA A 58 -12.05 -1.23 7.51
CA ALA A 58 -13.05 -2.28 7.34
C ALA A 58 -12.42 -3.57 6.81
N ILE A 59 -11.52 -3.48 5.81
CA ILE A 59 -10.80 -4.62 5.25
C ILE A 59 -9.95 -5.29 6.34
N ARG A 60 -9.16 -4.51 7.11
CA ARG A 60 -8.32 -5.08 8.18
C ARG A 60 -9.11 -5.93 9.17
N LYS A 61 -10.34 -5.52 9.47
CA LYS A 61 -11.24 -6.28 10.38
C LYS A 61 -11.83 -7.54 9.73
N ALA A 62 -11.94 -7.55 8.40
CA ALA A 62 -12.67 -8.59 7.68
C ALA A 62 -11.78 -9.72 7.17
N ILE A 63 -10.46 -9.49 7.01
CA ILE A 63 -9.52 -10.48 6.46
C ILE A 63 -8.55 -10.98 7.52
N SER A 64 -8.12 -12.25 7.38
CA SER A 64 -7.10 -12.88 8.22
C SER A 64 -5.79 -13.19 7.50
N ASN A 65 -5.79 -13.08 6.17
CA ASN A 65 -4.61 -13.22 5.33
C ASN A 65 -3.77 -11.93 5.32
N GLU A 66 -2.59 -11.97 4.70
CA GLU A 66 -1.66 -10.84 4.67
C GLU A 66 -2.32 -9.57 4.12
N PHE A 67 -2.15 -8.45 4.81
CA PHE A 67 -2.63 -7.15 4.38
C PHE A 67 -1.47 -6.21 4.05
N ASN A 68 -1.41 -5.75 2.82
CA ASN A 68 -0.43 -4.78 2.35
C ASN A 68 -1.12 -3.45 2.01
N ILE A 69 -0.58 -2.33 2.53
CA ILE A 69 -1.06 -0.98 2.22
C ILE A 69 0.04 -0.23 1.45
N GLU A 70 -0.30 0.26 0.25
CA GLU A 70 0.59 1.08 -0.56
C GLU A 70 0.32 2.56 -0.31
N GLY A 71 1.35 3.40 -0.36
CA GLY A 71 1.19 4.85 -0.31
C GLY A 71 2.49 5.62 -0.13
N ASN A 72 2.39 6.95 -0.19
CA ASN A 72 3.52 7.84 -0.04
C ASN A 72 3.75 8.20 1.43
N CYS A 73 4.89 7.80 1.99
CA CYS A 73 5.21 8.10 3.39
C CYS A 73 5.52 9.59 3.66
N ARG A 74 5.57 10.45 2.62
CA ARG A 74 5.60 11.91 2.80
C ARG A 74 4.25 12.50 3.21
N GLU A 75 3.17 11.73 3.06
CA GLU A 75 1.81 12.12 3.45
C GLU A 75 1.55 11.69 4.91
N GLN A 76 1.53 12.63 5.85
CA GLN A 76 1.34 12.33 7.27
C GLN A 76 0.07 11.51 7.53
N LYS A 77 -1.03 11.83 6.83
CA LYS A 77 -2.30 11.09 6.93
C LYS A 77 -2.13 9.61 6.57
N PHE A 78 -1.28 9.29 5.60
CA PHE A 78 -0.95 7.90 5.25
C PHE A 78 -0.14 7.21 6.34
N VAL A 79 0.87 7.89 6.89
CA VAL A 79 1.69 7.36 7.99
C VAL A 79 0.82 7.04 9.20
N ASP A 80 -0.07 7.97 9.58
CA ASP A 80 -0.99 7.80 10.71
C ASP A 80 -1.93 6.61 10.47
N LEU A 81 -2.51 6.48 9.26
CA LEU A 81 -3.36 5.36 8.88
C LEU A 81 -2.63 4.03 9.07
N VAL A 82 -1.41 3.90 8.51
CA VAL A 82 -0.63 2.67 8.56
C VAL A 82 -0.29 2.28 10.02
N LEU A 83 0.12 3.26 10.83
CA LEU A 83 0.45 3.03 12.25
C LEU A 83 -0.78 2.64 13.09
N GLN A 84 -1.96 3.14 12.75
CA GLN A 84 -3.23 2.77 13.41
C GLN A 84 -3.73 1.38 12.99
N VAL A 85 -3.71 1.10 11.69
CA VAL A 85 -4.23 -0.15 11.11
C VAL A 85 -3.31 -1.33 11.39
N LYS A 86 -1.99 -1.08 11.44
CA LYS A 86 -0.93 -2.10 11.60
C LYS A 86 -1.10 -3.25 10.60
N PRO A 87 -0.96 -2.97 9.29
CA PRO A 87 -0.96 -4.02 8.28
C PRO A 87 0.25 -4.94 8.46
N ASP A 88 0.23 -6.07 7.80
CA ASP A 88 1.39 -6.98 7.81
C ASP A 88 2.55 -6.41 7.00
N GLN A 89 2.23 -5.63 5.95
CA GLN A 89 3.22 -4.92 5.12
C GLN A 89 2.72 -3.52 4.75
N VAL A 90 3.66 -2.59 4.63
CA VAL A 90 3.49 -1.32 3.93
C VAL A 90 4.42 -1.29 2.71
N THR A 91 3.90 -0.85 1.56
CA THR A 91 4.72 -0.61 0.35
C THR A 91 4.80 0.89 0.09
N LEU A 92 5.98 1.45 0.21
CA LEU A 92 6.21 2.88 0.04
C LEU A 92 6.35 3.22 -1.44
N VAL A 93 5.47 4.08 -1.95
CA VAL A 93 5.48 4.59 -3.33
C VAL A 93 5.71 6.11 -3.33
N PRO A 94 6.47 6.67 -4.30
CA PRO A 94 6.81 8.10 -4.31
C PRO A 94 5.76 8.98 -4.99
N ASP A 95 4.54 8.49 -5.18
CA ASP A 95 3.49 9.16 -5.94
C ASP A 95 3.21 10.58 -5.42
N ASP A 96 3.24 11.56 -6.32
CA ASP A 96 2.76 12.90 -6.02
C ASP A 96 1.22 12.94 -5.99
N PRO A 97 0.60 13.87 -5.23
CA PRO A 97 -0.86 13.94 -5.07
C PRO A 97 -1.64 14.03 -6.39
N GLY A 98 -1.10 14.69 -7.41
CA GLY A 98 -1.72 14.85 -8.74
C GLY A 98 -1.45 13.70 -9.72
N GLN A 99 -0.63 12.72 -9.37
CA GLN A 99 -0.21 11.66 -10.26
C GLN A 99 -1.37 10.68 -10.55
N ILE A 100 -1.57 10.33 -11.82
CA ILE A 100 -2.68 9.44 -12.22
C ILE A 100 -2.43 7.99 -11.78
N THR A 101 -1.22 7.51 -11.94
CA THR A 101 -0.82 6.14 -11.60
C THR A 101 0.62 6.09 -11.10
N SER A 102 0.95 5.11 -10.27
CA SER A 102 2.32 4.83 -9.84
C SER A 102 3.11 4.28 -11.03
N ASN A 103 3.92 5.12 -11.66
CA ASN A 103 4.66 4.82 -12.88
C ASN A 103 6.18 4.96 -12.73
N HIS A 104 6.67 5.25 -11.53
CA HIS A 104 8.10 5.32 -11.19
C HIS A 104 8.32 4.92 -9.73
N GLY A 105 9.52 4.45 -9.43
CA GLY A 105 9.95 4.12 -8.08
C GLY A 105 10.63 5.29 -7.36
N TRP A 106 11.02 5.05 -6.12
CA TRP A 106 11.85 5.99 -5.36
C TRP A 106 13.23 6.17 -6.01
N ASP A 107 13.67 7.41 -6.13
CA ASP A 107 15.10 7.71 -6.28
C ASP A 107 15.78 7.46 -4.93
N THR A 108 16.27 6.25 -4.75
CA THR A 108 16.84 5.77 -3.49
C THR A 108 18.18 6.41 -3.13
N ILE A 109 18.82 7.09 -4.08
CA ILE A 109 20.04 7.87 -3.83
C ILE A 109 19.65 9.24 -3.29
N ARG A 110 18.78 9.94 -4.00
CA ARG A 110 18.32 11.29 -3.62
C ARG A 110 17.57 11.31 -2.29
N TYR A 111 16.75 10.29 -2.05
CA TYR A 111 15.91 10.19 -0.84
C TYR A 111 16.44 9.21 0.19
N ALA A 112 17.73 8.83 0.10
CA ALA A 112 18.35 7.85 1.01
C ALA A 112 18.15 8.18 2.50
N ASP A 113 18.45 9.41 2.89
CA ASP A 113 18.38 9.83 4.29
C ASP A 113 16.92 9.86 4.79
N TYR A 114 16.00 10.36 3.96
CA TYR A 114 14.58 10.36 4.27
C TYR A 114 14.03 8.93 4.45
N LEU A 115 14.38 8.00 3.56
CA LEU A 115 13.94 6.61 3.67
C LEU A 115 14.53 5.92 4.91
N LYS A 116 15.80 6.22 5.25
CA LYS A 116 16.44 5.74 6.50
C LYS A 116 15.74 6.23 7.77
N GLU A 117 15.11 7.39 7.72
CA GLU A 117 14.31 7.91 8.84
C GLU A 117 12.93 7.25 8.90
N MET A 118 12.27 7.09 7.75
CA MET A 118 10.88 6.64 7.69
C MET A 118 10.71 5.12 7.83
N ILE A 119 11.60 4.33 7.24
CA ILE A 119 11.51 2.87 7.29
C ILE A 119 11.50 2.33 8.73
N PRO A 120 12.40 2.79 9.63
CA PRO A 120 12.37 2.36 11.03
C PRO A 120 11.08 2.69 11.77
N VAL A 121 10.33 3.73 11.39
CA VAL A 121 9.04 4.08 12.01
C VAL A 121 8.06 2.91 11.87
N PHE A 122 7.93 2.37 10.67
CA PHE A 122 7.05 1.23 10.41
C PHE A 122 7.60 -0.07 11.00
N LYS A 123 8.90 -0.32 10.86
CA LYS A 123 9.54 -1.53 11.42
C LYS A 123 9.39 -1.62 12.94
N LYS A 124 9.53 -0.50 13.68
CA LYS A 124 9.30 -0.43 15.15
C LYS A 124 7.86 -0.74 15.52
N ALA A 125 6.91 -0.47 14.63
CA ALA A 125 5.50 -0.85 14.81
C ALA A 125 5.20 -2.32 14.45
N GLY A 126 6.21 -3.10 14.06
CA GLY A 126 6.09 -4.50 13.67
C GLY A 126 5.60 -4.71 12.24
N ILE A 127 5.69 -3.69 11.39
CA ILE A 127 5.21 -3.71 10.01
C ILE A 127 6.38 -3.98 9.06
N ARG A 128 6.25 -4.97 8.17
CA ARG A 128 7.24 -5.21 7.12
C ARG A 128 7.19 -4.07 6.10
N VAL A 129 8.35 -3.57 5.69
CA VAL A 129 8.45 -2.46 4.73
C VAL A 129 8.95 -2.97 3.39
N SER A 130 8.28 -2.57 2.33
CA SER A 130 8.69 -2.70 0.93
C SER A 130 8.76 -1.32 0.32
N ILE A 131 9.66 -1.08 -0.62
CA ILE A 131 9.74 0.17 -1.38
C ILE A 131 9.60 -0.09 -2.87
N PHE A 132 8.86 0.78 -3.53
CA PHE A 132 8.67 0.75 -4.97
C PHE A 132 9.89 1.38 -5.64
N VAL A 133 10.61 0.61 -6.44
CA VAL A 133 11.85 1.05 -7.10
C VAL A 133 11.85 0.66 -8.57
N ASP A 134 12.44 1.50 -9.42
CA ASP A 134 12.63 1.18 -10.82
C ASP A 134 13.74 0.11 -10.99
N PRO A 135 13.69 -0.72 -12.05
CA PRO A 135 14.65 -1.79 -12.29
C PRO A 135 15.98 -1.24 -12.81
N VAL A 136 16.53 -0.27 -12.10
CA VAL A 136 17.84 0.36 -12.34
C VAL A 136 18.77 -0.07 -11.23
N GLU A 137 19.91 -0.66 -11.58
CA GLU A 137 20.86 -1.25 -10.63
C GLU A 137 21.18 -0.32 -9.44
N LYS A 138 21.55 0.93 -9.71
CA LYS A 138 21.82 1.94 -8.67
C LYS A 138 20.64 2.19 -7.73
N MET A 139 19.40 2.13 -8.24
CA MET A 139 18.20 2.32 -7.42
C MET A 139 17.98 1.11 -6.52
N VAL A 140 18.22 -0.10 -7.02
CA VAL A 140 18.10 -1.34 -6.25
C VAL A 140 19.20 -1.41 -5.17
N GLU A 141 20.44 -1.07 -5.52
CA GLU A 141 21.55 -0.98 -4.56
C GLU A 141 21.24 0.06 -3.46
N GLY A 142 20.82 1.27 -3.87
CA GLY A 142 20.41 2.32 -2.94
C GLY A 142 19.29 1.87 -2.00
N ALA A 143 18.30 1.12 -2.52
CA ALA A 143 17.22 0.56 -1.71
C ALA A 143 17.73 -0.35 -0.59
N SER A 144 18.72 -1.21 -0.89
CA SER A 144 19.31 -2.12 0.11
C SER A 144 20.00 -1.41 1.27
N LEU A 145 20.38 -0.14 1.09
CA LEU A 145 21.05 0.69 2.09
C LEU A 145 20.10 1.54 2.94
N THR A 146 18.80 1.48 2.69
CA THR A 146 17.80 2.28 3.42
C THR A 146 17.27 1.59 4.68
N GLY A 147 17.56 0.33 4.89
CA GLY A 147 17.21 -0.40 6.13
C GLY A 147 16.45 -1.69 5.99
#